data_7a6c2732110d2419520c8f4804484d0c
#
_entry.id   7a6c2732110d2419520c8f4804484d0c
#
_cell.length_a   1.000
_cell.length_b   1.000
_cell.length_c   1.000
_cell.angle_alpha   90.00
_cell.angle_beta   90.00
_cell.angle_gamma   90.00
#
_symmetry.space_group_name_H-M   'P 1'
#
loop_
_entity.id
_entity.type
_entity.pdbx_description
1 polymer ?
#
loop_
_entity_poly.entity_id
_entity_poly.type
_entity_poly.pdbx_seq_one_letter_code
_entity_poly.pdbx_strand_id
1 'polypeptide(L)'
;MATITLRPTSGTGVEWTNIANVYDGNQSTSGSVSTSRFNYMSRTLVLDFDTSVIPSGATINSATLTVRSQAGKNTITVYVDINQDSNNRVISSKQSTSASNYTGDVTDYMSDLTTVEVTAYNTSWSGNTFVLYELWIDVDYTEPTYYTVTFKDWNGQILKTQTVTEGASATAPPNPTRDGYTFIGWDKGFTNITSNLEVITQYEKNKTNININIGTTSLSKVYFGDKKIVGIYLGNKKIF
;
A
#
# COMPACT_ATOMS: atom_id res chain seq x y z
N MET A 1 -0.86 16.62 -2.47
CA MET A 1 -2.18 16.01 -2.54
C MET A 1 -2.50 15.76 -4.00
N ALA A 2 -2.92 14.59 -4.33
CA ALA A 2 -3.34 14.21 -5.67
C ALA A 2 -4.80 13.76 -5.60
N THR A 3 -5.53 13.85 -6.71
CA THR A 3 -6.92 13.42 -6.80
C THR A 3 -7.08 12.44 -7.95
N ILE A 4 -7.94 11.45 -7.76
CA ILE A 4 -8.34 10.53 -8.80
C ILE A 4 -9.85 10.27 -8.72
N THR A 5 -10.49 10.14 -9.87
CA THR A 5 -11.89 9.72 -9.94
C THR A 5 -11.95 8.26 -10.36
N LEU A 6 -12.49 7.42 -9.49
CA LEU A 6 -12.77 6.02 -9.78
C LEU A 6 -14.16 5.89 -10.38
N ARG A 7 -14.26 5.12 -11.46
CA ARG A 7 -15.53 4.73 -12.05
C ARG A 7 -15.70 3.22 -11.98
N PRO A 8 -16.94 2.71 -11.94
CA PRO A 8 -17.16 1.28 -12.03
C PRO A 8 -16.53 0.73 -13.32
N THR A 9 -15.98 -0.46 -13.22
CA THR A 9 -15.40 -1.19 -14.36
C THR A 9 -16.40 -2.15 -15.00
N SER A 10 -17.37 -2.60 -14.20
CA SER A 10 -18.48 -3.43 -14.64
C SER A 10 -19.69 -3.28 -13.73
N GLY A 11 -20.80 -3.91 -14.08
CA GLY A 11 -21.99 -3.91 -13.24
C GLY A 11 -22.98 -5.00 -13.63
N THR A 12 -23.70 -5.51 -12.62
CA THR A 12 -24.74 -6.52 -12.78
C THR A 12 -26.01 -6.12 -12.04
N GLY A 13 -27.17 -6.31 -12.65
CA GLY A 13 -28.44 -6.01 -12.00
C GLY A 13 -29.61 -6.67 -12.73
N VAL A 14 -30.51 -7.27 -11.95
CA VAL A 14 -31.72 -7.90 -12.49
C VAL A 14 -32.73 -6.81 -12.91
N GLU A 15 -33.24 -6.92 -14.14
CA GLU A 15 -34.21 -5.99 -14.72
C GLU A 15 -33.68 -4.55 -14.96
N TRP A 16 -32.39 -4.31 -14.79
CA TRP A 16 -31.76 -3.07 -15.21
C TRP A 16 -31.50 -3.07 -16.72
N THR A 17 -31.68 -1.91 -17.34
CA THR A 17 -31.40 -1.70 -18.77
C THR A 17 -30.29 -0.68 -18.95
N ASN A 18 -29.48 -0.86 -20.00
CA ASN A 18 -28.37 0.05 -20.35
C ASN A 18 -27.38 0.29 -19.20
N ILE A 19 -27.05 -0.75 -18.43
CA ILE A 19 -26.15 -0.64 -17.26
C ILE A 19 -24.81 -0.01 -17.66
N ALA A 20 -24.27 -0.34 -18.83
CA ALA A 20 -23.00 0.21 -19.31
C ALA A 20 -22.96 1.75 -19.33
N ASN A 21 -24.10 2.41 -19.49
CA ASN A 21 -24.19 3.87 -19.48
C ASN A 21 -23.94 4.50 -18.08
N VAL A 22 -23.95 3.70 -17.01
CA VAL A 22 -23.75 4.20 -15.63
C VAL A 22 -22.27 4.46 -15.34
N TYR A 23 -21.38 3.86 -16.14
CA TYR A 23 -19.92 3.94 -15.93
C TYR A 23 -19.14 4.35 -17.20
N ASP A 24 -19.83 4.89 -18.19
CA ASP A 24 -19.21 5.37 -19.44
C ASP A 24 -18.55 6.76 -19.30
N GLY A 25 -18.69 7.40 -18.16
CA GLY A 25 -18.18 8.74 -17.90
C GLY A 25 -19.04 9.86 -18.52
N ASN A 26 -20.21 9.54 -19.07
CA ASN A 26 -21.10 10.49 -19.73
C ASN A 26 -22.36 10.73 -18.89
N GLN A 27 -22.43 11.86 -18.22
CA GLN A 27 -23.55 12.23 -17.36
C GLN A 27 -24.89 12.46 -18.13
N SER A 28 -24.89 12.33 -19.44
CA SER A 28 -26.08 12.44 -20.27
C SER A 28 -26.70 11.10 -20.63
N THR A 29 -25.96 10.01 -20.49
CA THR A 29 -26.43 8.63 -20.68
C THR A 29 -26.89 8.05 -19.36
N SER A 30 -27.68 7.00 -19.35
CA SER A 30 -28.21 6.41 -18.12
C SER A 30 -28.58 4.95 -18.26
N GLY A 31 -28.44 4.20 -17.16
CA GLY A 31 -29.16 2.95 -16.92
C GLY A 31 -30.48 3.23 -16.23
N SER A 32 -31.46 2.34 -16.36
CA SER A 32 -32.76 2.51 -15.71
C SER A 32 -33.37 1.17 -15.29
N VAL A 33 -34.22 1.26 -14.28
CA VAL A 33 -35.05 0.16 -13.83
C VAL A 33 -36.46 0.64 -13.51
N SER A 34 -37.45 -0.18 -13.87
CA SER A 34 -38.84 0.09 -13.55
C SER A 34 -39.32 -0.82 -12.41
N THR A 35 -39.91 -0.24 -11.40
CA THR A 35 -40.56 -0.99 -10.33
C THR A 35 -42.03 -1.23 -10.71
N SER A 36 -42.49 -2.48 -10.64
CA SER A 36 -43.86 -2.83 -11.00
C SER A 36 -44.90 -2.32 -9.99
N ARG A 37 -46.18 -2.42 -10.35
CA ARG A 37 -47.35 -1.84 -9.63
C ARG A 37 -47.57 -2.35 -8.19
N PHE A 38 -46.96 -3.42 -7.79
CA PHE A 38 -47.22 -4.06 -6.50
C PHE A 38 -46.05 -3.98 -5.56
N ASN A 39 -46.18 -3.16 -4.55
CA ASN A 39 -45.55 -3.16 -3.23
C ASN A 39 -44.05 -3.34 -3.10
N TYR A 40 -43.42 -2.36 -2.45
CA TYR A 40 -42.14 -2.49 -1.73
C TYR A 40 -41.10 -3.34 -2.48
N MET A 41 -40.98 -3.13 -3.78
CA MET A 41 -39.99 -3.84 -4.57
C MET A 41 -38.66 -3.05 -4.58
N SER A 42 -37.62 -3.70 -4.17
CA SER A 42 -36.24 -3.23 -4.40
C SER A 42 -35.71 -3.74 -5.74
N ARG A 43 -34.90 -2.95 -6.39
CA ARG A 43 -34.10 -3.35 -7.54
C ARG A 43 -32.65 -2.95 -7.28
N THR A 44 -31.80 -3.92 -7.31
CA THR A 44 -30.41 -3.77 -6.95
C THR A 44 -29.52 -3.81 -8.20
N LEU A 45 -28.57 -2.91 -8.25
CA LEU A 45 -27.45 -2.88 -9.18
C LEU A 45 -26.15 -2.99 -8.38
N VAL A 46 -25.33 -3.96 -8.71
CA VAL A 46 -23.99 -4.10 -8.16
C VAL A 46 -22.98 -3.62 -9.18
N LEU A 47 -22.10 -2.73 -8.77
CA LEU A 47 -21.07 -2.13 -9.60
C LEU A 47 -19.69 -2.47 -9.01
N ASP A 48 -18.82 -2.99 -9.85
CA ASP A 48 -17.45 -3.36 -9.47
C ASP A 48 -16.51 -2.17 -9.64
N PHE A 49 -15.57 -2.01 -8.71
CA PHE A 49 -14.55 -0.96 -8.73
C PHE A 49 -13.14 -1.54 -8.74
N ASP A 50 -12.25 -0.88 -9.47
CA ASP A 50 -10.82 -1.14 -9.45
C ASP A 50 -10.10 -0.03 -8.67
N THR A 51 -9.60 -0.35 -7.49
CA THR A 51 -8.81 0.56 -6.64
C THR A 51 -7.30 0.46 -6.89
N SER A 52 -6.86 -0.47 -7.73
CA SER A 52 -5.43 -0.69 -8.01
C SER A 52 -4.74 0.48 -8.73
N VAL A 53 -5.53 1.39 -9.28
CA VAL A 53 -5.05 2.65 -9.89
C VAL A 53 -4.57 3.67 -8.85
N ILE A 54 -4.92 3.50 -7.57
CA ILE A 54 -4.38 4.29 -6.46
C ILE A 54 -2.97 3.75 -6.14
N PRO A 55 -1.94 4.60 -6.08
CA PRO A 55 -0.58 4.14 -5.82
C PRO A 55 -0.47 3.34 -4.52
N SER A 56 0.21 2.18 -4.58
CA SER A 56 0.46 1.36 -3.40
C SER A 56 1.22 2.17 -2.35
N GLY A 57 0.73 2.17 -1.11
CA GLY A 57 1.28 2.96 0.00
C GLY A 57 0.80 4.41 0.03
N ALA A 58 -0.09 4.84 -0.86
CA ALA A 58 -0.74 6.13 -0.76
C ALA A 58 -1.58 6.22 0.52
N THR A 59 -1.63 7.41 1.11
CA THR A 59 -2.55 7.71 2.23
C THR A 59 -3.81 8.35 1.67
N ILE A 60 -4.95 7.71 1.87
CA ILE A 60 -6.24 8.26 1.49
C ILE A 60 -6.61 9.35 2.51
N ASN A 61 -6.82 10.57 2.03
CA ASN A 61 -7.22 11.70 2.86
C ASN A 61 -8.74 11.80 2.95
N SER A 62 -9.42 11.59 1.82
CA SER A 62 -10.87 11.52 1.74
C SER A 62 -11.31 10.78 0.48
N ALA A 63 -12.49 10.17 0.52
CA ALA A 63 -13.13 9.57 -0.63
C ALA A 63 -14.64 9.84 -0.59
N THR A 64 -15.17 10.43 -1.65
CA THR A 64 -16.58 10.77 -1.76
C THR A 64 -17.23 10.04 -2.90
N LEU A 65 -18.17 9.17 -2.58
CA LEU A 65 -19.05 8.54 -3.55
C LEU A 65 -20.14 9.52 -3.98
N THR A 66 -20.33 9.66 -5.28
CA THR A 66 -21.42 10.45 -5.86
C THR A 66 -22.31 9.56 -6.73
N VAL A 67 -23.60 9.67 -6.54
CA VAL A 67 -24.64 9.02 -7.34
C VAL A 67 -25.49 10.09 -8.00
N ARG A 68 -25.48 10.16 -9.32
CA ARG A 68 -26.33 11.06 -10.11
C ARG A 68 -27.56 10.30 -10.61
N SER A 69 -28.71 10.66 -10.09
CA SER A 69 -29.94 9.90 -10.37
C SER A 69 -31.19 10.76 -10.30
N GLN A 70 -32.30 10.20 -10.80
CA GLN A 70 -33.64 10.75 -10.65
C GLN A 70 -34.69 9.65 -10.55
N ALA A 71 -35.86 9.98 -10.08
CA ALA A 71 -37.07 9.14 -10.10
C ALA A 71 -38.17 9.73 -10.92
N GLY A 72 -39.02 8.91 -11.52
CA GLY A 72 -40.24 9.40 -12.19
C GLY A 72 -41.22 10.04 -11.22
N LYS A 73 -41.22 9.64 -9.95
CA LYS A 73 -41.97 10.22 -8.83
C LYS A 73 -41.08 10.18 -7.56
N ASN A 74 -41.32 11.10 -6.62
CA ASN A 74 -40.58 11.21 -5.37
C ASN A 74 -40.88 10.13 -4.32
N THR A 75 -41.35 8.97 -4.75
CA THR A 75 -41.63 7.80 -3.90
C THR A 75 -40.49 6.78 -3.88
N ILE A 76 -39.41 7.00 -4.64
CA ILE A 76 -38.23 6.13 -4.61
C ILE A 76 -37.28 6.65 -3.58
N THR A 77 -36.83 5.72 -2.72
CA THR A 77 -35.66 5.88 -1.84
C THR A 77 -34.52 5.05 -2.43
N VAL A 78 -33.35 5.63 -2.53
CA VAL A 78 -32.13 4.91 -2.93
C VAL A 78 -31.30 4.66 -1.70
N TYR A 79 -30.85 3.43 -1.59
CA TYR A 79 -29.83 2.99 -0.66
C TYR A 79 -28.56 2.68 -1.43
N VAL A 80 -27.42 3.08 -0.89
CA VAL A 80 -26.11 2.71 -1.44
C VAL A 80 -25.30 2.08 -0.34
N ASP A 81 -24.93 0.84 -0.56
CA ASP A 81 -24.22 0.00 0.38
C ASP A 81 -22.85 -0.41 -0.22
N ILE A 82 -21.82 -0.47 0.62
CA ILE A 82 -20.46 -0.85 0.22
C ILE A 82 -20.28 -2.34 0.44
N ASN A 83 -19.61 -3.00 -0.52
CA ASN A 83 -19.29 -4.43 -0.50
C ASN A 83 -20.52 -5.34 -0.24
N GLN A 84 -21.69 -4.91 -0.72
CA GLN A 84 -22.96 -5.60 -0.56
C GLN A 84 -23.37 -5.85 0.91
N ASP A 85 -22.90 -5.01 1.83
CA ASP A 85 -23.24 -5.07 3.25
C ASP A 85 -24.13 -3.88 3.64
N SER A 86 -25.37 -4.14 4.05
CA SER A 86 -26.34 -3.12 4.48
C SER A 86 -25.91 -2.38 5.76
N ASN A 87 -24.94 -2.90 6.52
CA ASN A 87 -24.34 -2.19 7.65
C ASN A 87 -23.38 -1.09 7.18
N ASN A 88 -22.86 -1.21 5.94
CA ASN A 88 -21.97 -0.25 5.30
C ASN A 88 -22.75 0.73 4.40
N ARG A 89 -23.93 1.17 4.84
CA ARG A 89 -24.77 2.08 4.08
C ARG A 89 -24.28 3.52 4.14
N VAL A 90 -23.91 4.06 3.00
CA VAL A 90 -23.33 5.43 2.86
C VAL A 90 -24.33 6.44 2.32
N ILE A 91 -25.36 5.99 1.59
CA ILE A 91 -26.43 6.86 1.11
C ILE A 91 -27.79 6.23 1.43
N SER A 92 -28.69 7.05 1.99
CA SER A 92 -30.11 6.74 2.14
C SER A 92 -30.90 8.00 1.85
N SER A 93 -31.46 8.12 0.65
CA SER A 93 -32.09 9.36 0.22
C SER A 93 -33.31 9.15 -0.64
N LYS A 94 -34.36 9.97 -0.40
CA LYS A 94 -35.47 10.12 -1.33
C LYS A 94 -35.00 10.81 -2.62
N GLN A 95 -35.41 10.25 -3.75
CA GLN A 95 -34.98 10.74 -5.04
C GLN A 95 -35.82 11.89 -5.52
N SER A 96 -35.15 12.89 -6.11
CA SER A 96 -35.76 13.99 -6.84
C SER A 96 -36.36 13.50 -8.16
N THR A 97 -37.39 14.19 -8.65
CA THR A 97 -37.93 14.00 -10.01
C THR A 97 -37.09 14.70 -11.08
N SER A 98 -36.04 15.42 -10.68
CA SER A 98 -35.00 15.97 -11.56
C SER A 98 -33.67 15.30 -11.23
N ALA A 99 -32.78 15.15 -12.23
CA ALA A 99 -31.47 14.61 -12.04
C ALA A 99 -30.70 15.41 -10.99
N SER A 100 -30.26 14.73 -9.92
CA SER A 100 -29.58 15.32 -8.76
C SER A 100 -28.44 14.43 -8.35
N ASN A 101 -27.43 15.04 -7.71
CA ASN A 101 -26.32 14.30 -7.12
C ASN A 101 -26.62 14.03 -5.63
N TYR A 102 -26.32 12.82 -5.22
CA TYR A 102 -26.37 12.36 -3.83
C TYR A 102 -24.99 11.86 -3.46
N THR A 103 -24.46 12.27 -2.32
CA THR A 103 -23.08 11.96 -1.92
C THR A 103 -23.02 11.23 -0.60
N GLY A 104 -22.00 10.39 -0.43
CA GLY A 104 -21.66 9.69 0.80
C GLY A 104 -20.16 9.60 0.96
N ASP A 105 -19.70 9.67 2.21
CA ASP A 105 -18.31 9.45 2.55
C ASP A 105 -18.01 7.96 2.53
N VAL A 106 -16.94 7.57 1.83
CA VAL A 106 -16.48 6.18 1.70
C VAL A 106 -15.00 6.02 2.07
N THR A 107 -14.43 7.00 2.75
CA THR A 107 -13.01 7.04 3.11
C THR A 107 -12.56 5.77 3.84
N ASP A 108 -13.32 5.34 4.84
CA ASP A 108 -12.99 4.18 5.68
C ASP A 108 -13.08 2.84 4.92
N TYR A 109 -13.76 2.82 3.77
CA TYR A 109 -13.96 1.59 2.97
C TYR A 109 -12.94 1.44 1.85
N MET A 110 -12.09 2.44 1.60
CA MET A 110 -11.19 2.44 0.43
C MET A 110 -10.13 1.34 0.45
N SER A 111 -9.83 0.77 1.62
CA SER A 111 -8.82 -0.30 1.76
C SER A 111 -9.29 -1.66 1.23
N ASP A 112 -10.61 -1.89 1.22
CA ASP A 112 -11.23 -3.17 0.85
C ASP A 112 -12.41 -3.00 -0.11
N LEU A 113 -12.58 -1.82 -0.70
CA LEU A 113 -13.63 -1.54 -1.66
C LEU A 113 -13.49 -2.45 -2.88
N THR A 114 -14.52 -3.24 -3.15
CA THR A 114 -14.65 -4.08 -4.33
C THR A 114 -15.91 -3.77 -5.11
N THR A 115 -17.01 -3.51 -4.41
CA THR A 115 -18.32 -3.29 -5.01
C THR A 115 -19.09 -2.17 -4.35
N VAL A 116 -19.93 -1.49 -5.13
CA VAL A 116 -20.95 -0.56 -4.64
C VAL A 116 -22.31 -1.08 -5.10
N GLU A 117 -23.20 -1.29 -4.16
CA GLU A 117 -24.57 -1.73 -4.41
C GLU A 117 -25.53 -0.54 -4.38
N VAL A 118 -26.29 -0.35 -5.44
CA VAL A 118 -27.34 0.67 -5.53
C VAL A 118 -28.69 0.00 -5.53
N THR A 119 -29.48 0.18 -4.48
CA THR A 119 -30.83 -0.35 -4.35
C THR A 119 -31.88 0.75 -4.47
N ALA A 120 -32.70 0.70 -5.52
CA ALA A 120 -33.87 1.56 -5.68
C ALA A 120 -35.11 0.91 -5.05
N TYR A 121 -35.66 1.54 -4.01
CA TYR A 121 -36.81 1.07 -3.26
C TYR A 121 -38.01 1.98 -3.45
N ASN A 122 -39.11 1.45 -4.01
CA ASN A 122 -40.34 2.19 -4.23
C ASN A 122 -41.30 1.99 -3.07
N THR A 123 -41.71 3.10 -2.42
CA THR A 123 -42.67 3.10 -1.31
C THR A 123 -44.15 3.34 -1.79
N SER A 124 -44.38 3.40 -3.08
CA SER A 124 -45.72 3.66 -3.65
C SER A 124 -46.37 2.39 -4.20
N TRP A 125 -47.70 2.32 -4.13
CA TRP A 125 -48.51 1.27 -4.76
C TRP A 125 -48.55 1.39 -6.30
N SER A 126 -48.11 2.52 -6.87
CA SER A 126 -48.01 2.74 -8.31
C SER A 126 -46.59 2.47 -8.78
N GLY A 127 -46.44 1.86 -9.96
CA GLY A 127 -45.16 1.68 -10.60
C GLY A 127 -44.40 3.01 -10.76
N ASN A 128 -43.12 2.97 -10.68
CA ASN A 128 -42.22 4.11 -10.84
C ASN A 128 -40.96 3.69 -11.62
N THR A 129 -40.25 4.64 -12.18
CA THR A 129 -38.99 4.43 -12.86
C THR A 129 -37.89 5.13 -12.07
N PHE A 130 -36.79 4.43 -11.82
CA PHE A 130 -35.55 5.01 -11.32
C PHE A 130 -34.52 5.04 -12.45
N VAL A 131 -33.88 6.17 -12.59
CA VAL A 131 -32.85 6.41 -13.61
C VAL A 131 -31.56 6.77 -12.90
N LEU A 132 -30.53 5.99 -13.14
CA LEU A 132 -29.17 6.22 -12.67
C LEU A 132 -28.35 6.70 -13.86
N TYR A 133 -27.85 7.92 -13.79
CA TYR A 133 -27.04 8.52 -14.85
C TYR A 133 -25.59 8.08 -14.72
N GLU A 134 -25.01 8.27 -13.55
CA GLU A 134 -23.62 7.97 -13.31
C GLU A 134 -23.37 7.75 -11.81
N LEU A 135 -22.31 7.00 -11.52
CA LEU A 135 -21.80 6.81 -10.19
C LEU A 135 -20.28 6.83 -10.27
N TRP A 136 -19.65 7.57 -9.34
CA TRP A 136 -18.19 7.65 -9.26
C TRP A 136 -17.74 7.93 -7.84
N ILE A 137 -16.46 7.70 -7.58
CA ILE A 137 -15.80 8.04 -6.31
C ILE A 137 -14.65 8.99 -6.62
N ASP A 138 -14.71 10.18 -6.05
CA ASP A 138 -13.59 11.11 -6.03
C ASP A 138 -12.73 10.83 -4.80
N VAL A 139 -11.45 10.50 -5.04
CA VAL A 139 -10.48 10.16 -4.00
C VAL A 139 -9.41 11.22 -3.96
N ASP A 140 -9.20 11.83 -2.79
CA ASP A 140 -8.06 12.68 -2.47
C ASP A 140 -7.04 11.86 -1.68
N TYR A 141 -5.78 11.84 -2.14
CA TYR A 141 -4.73 11.06 -1.53
C TYR A 141 -3.39 11.77 -1.53
N THR A 142 -2.52 11.35 -0.63
CA THR A 142 -1.12 11.75 -0.60
C THR A 142 -0.26 10.63 -1.16
N GLU A 143 0.54 10.94 -2.18
CA GLU A 143 1.46 9.96 -2.77
C GLU A 143 2.51 9.52 -1.76
N PRO A 144 2.92 8.24 -1.79
CA PRO A 144 3.99 7.77 -0.93
C PRO A 144 5.32 8.40 -1.32
N THR A 145 6.08 8.80 -0.32
CA THR A 145 7.47 9.22 -0.49
C THR A 145 8.38 7.99 -0.47
N TYR A 146 9.37 7.96 -1.37
CA TYR A 146 10.33 6.85 -1.48
C TYR A 146 11.75 7.34 -1.25
N TYR A 147 12.54 6.50 -0.60
CA TYR A 147 13.96 6.72 -0.38
C TYR A 147 14.78 5.53 -0.87
N THR A 148 16.01 5.83 -1.30
CA THR A 148 16.96 4.81 -1.75
C THR A 148 17.91 4.47 -0.61
N VAL A 149 18.03 3.18 -0.28
CA VAL A 149 19.04 2.64 0.63
C VAL A 149 20.07 1.86 -0.17
N THR A 150 21.34 2.27 -0.04
CA THR A 150 22.46 1.64 -0.74
C THR A 150 23.39 0.99 0.26
N PHE A 151 23.50 -0.33 0.21
CA PHE A 151 24.48 -1.11 1.00
C PHE A 151 25.79 -1.19 0.24
N LYS A 152 26.87 -0.76 0.88
CA LYS A 152 28.22 -0.75 0.29
C LYS A 152 29.18 -1.60 1.13
N ASP A 153 30.14 -2.20 0.44
CA ASP A 153 31.27 -2.83 1.11
C ASP A 153 32.32 -1.76 1.51
N TRP A 154 33.28 -2.16 2.33
CA TRP A 154 34.36 -1.33 2.86
C TRP A 154 35.16 -0.58 1.77
N ASN A 155 35.22 -1.13 0.56
CA ASN A 155 35.93 -0.56 -0.60
C ASN A 155 35.04 0.31 -1.51
N GLY A 156 33.77 0.57 -1.11
CA GLY A 156 32.81 1.34 -1.87
C GLY A 156 31.99 0.53 -2.89
N GLN A 157 32.25 -0.77 -3.04
CA GLN A 157 31.48 -1.63 -3.91
C GLN A 157 30.01 -1.68 -3.45
N ILE A 158 29.07 -1.47 -4.37
CA ILE A 158 27.64 -1.59 -4.07
C ILE A 158 27.29 -3.09 -3.97
N LEU A 159 26.78 -3.48 -2.83
CA LEU A 159 26.28 -4.84 -2.56
C LEU A 159 24.81 -4.98 -2.87
N LYS A 160 24.01 -3.93 -2.57
CA LYS A 160 22.57 -3.89 -2.83
C LYS A 160 22.09 -2.44 -2.84
N THR A 161 21.12 -2.16 -3.72
CA THR A 161 20.31 -0.94 -3.67
C THR A 161 18.84 -1.35 -3.55
N GLN A 162 18.10 -0.68 -2.68
CA GLN A 162 16.68 -0.93 -2.45
C GLN A 162 15.94 0.39 -2.30
N THR A 163 14.81 0.52 -2.99
CA THR A 163 13.85 1.60 -2.75
C THR A 163 12.86 1.16 -1.67
N VAL A 164 12.63 2.02 -0.70
CA VAL A 164 11.68 1.80 0.39
C VAL A 164 10.75 3.00 0.53
N THR A 165 9.53 2.77 0.98
CA THR A 165 8.60 3.85 1.34
C THR A 165 9.08 4.54 2.61
N GLU A 166 8.79 5.83 2.76
CA GLU A 166 9.07 6.59 3.98
C GLU A 166 8.58 5.85 5.25
N GLY A 167 9.42 5.80 6.27
CA GLY A 167 9.15 5.07 7.51
C GLY A 167 9.34 3.55 7.45
N ALA A 168 9.49 2.95 6.28
CA ALA A 168 9.74 1.52 6.13
C ALA A 168 11.19 1.14 6.47
N SER A 169 11.45 -0.16 6.55
CA SER A 169 12.79 -0.71 6.78
C SER A 169 13.35 -1.31 5.50
N ALA A 170 14.66 -1.14 5.28
CA ALA A 170 15.36 -1.87 4.24
C ALA A 170 15.77 -3.27 4.71
N THR A 171 16.05 -4.15 3.76
CA THR A 171 16.55 -5.51 4.02
C THR A 171 18.00 -5.61 3.59
N ALA A 172 18.89 -5.96 4.50
CA ALA A 172 20.31 -6.14 4.20
C ALA A 172 20.55 -7.24 3.14
N PRO A 173 21.61 -7.14 2.34
CA PRO A 173 22.11 -8.25 1.54
C PRO A 173 22.72 -9.34 2.44
N PRO A 174 23.05 -10.53 1.89
CA PRO A 174 23.86 -11.52 2.59
C PRO A 174 25.16 -10.90 3.12
N ASN A 175 25.63 -11.37 4.29
CA ASN A 175 26.88 -10.87 4.89
C ASN A 175 28.06 -11.07 3.94
N PRO A 176 28.75 -9.99 3.55
CA PRO A 176 29.90 -10.10 2.68
C PRO A 176 31.12 -10.65 3.43
N THR A 177 32.10 -11.11 2.66
CA THR A 177 33.34 -11.69 3.19
C THR A 177 34.53 -10.83 2.82
N ARG A 178 35.55 -10.78 3.72
CA ARG A 178 36.81 -10.08 3.48
C ARG A 178 37.95 -10.88 4.05
N ASP A 179 38.95 -11.19 3.23
CA ASP A 179 40.11 -11.97 3.65
C ASP A 179 40.86 -11.34 4.84
N GLY A 180 41.10 -12.13 5.88
CA GLY A 180 41.74 -11.68 7.10
C GLY A 180 40.87 -10.82 8.03
N TYR A 181 39.57 -10.73 7.76
CA TYR A 181 38.64 -9.97 8.58
C TYR A 181 37.35 -10.76 8.84
N THR A 182 36.71 -10.45 9.95
CA THR A 182 35.37 -10.94 10.29
C THR A 182 34.37 -9.81 10.15
N PHE A 183 33.26 -10.04 9.41
CA PHE A 183 32.16 -9.10 9.33
C PHE A 183 31.49 -8.99 10.72
N ILE A 184 31.34 -7.74 11.22
CA ILE A 184 30.78 -7.48 12.55
C ILE A 184 29.45 -6.70 12.48
N GLY A 185 29.00 -6.31 11.28
CA GLY A 185 27.73 -5.62 11.09
C GLY A 185 27.81 -4.46 10.09
N TRP A 186 26.83 -3.60 10.19
CA TRP A 186 26.67 -2.41 9.39
C TRP A 186 26.90 -1.15 10.24
N ASP A 187 27.38 -0.06 9.62
CA ASP A 187 27.70 1.20 10.33
C ASP A 187 26.48 1.97 10.82
N LYS A 188 25.31 1.74 10.17
CA LYS A 188 24.06 2.43 10.49
C LYS A 188 22.88 1.46 10.54
N GLY A 189 21.85 1.83 11.32
CA GLY A 189 20.54 1.19 11.24
C GLY A 189 19.84 1.53 9.93
N PHE A 190 19.03 0.62 9.46
CA PHE A 190 18.25 0.75 8.22
C PHE A 190 16.77 0.45 8.42
N THR A 191 16.26 0.81 9.60
CA THR A 191 14.83 0.82 9.95
C THR A 191 14.32 2.27 9.99
N ASN A 192 13.02 2.47 9.76
CA ASN A 192 12.39 3.80 9.77
C ASN A 192 13.12 4.82 8.88
N ILE A 193 13.23 4.48 7.60
CA ILE A 193 13.96 5.30 6.61
C ILE A 193 13.17 6.57 6.28
N THR A 194 13.77 7.73 6.53
CA THR A 194 13.17 9.07 6.28
C THR A 194 13.99 9.93 5.32
N SER A 195 15.05 9.36 4.74
CA SER A 195 15.90 9.99 3.72
C SER A 195 16.72 8.93 2.98
N ASN A 196 17.33 9.30 1.85
CA ASN A 196 18.30 8.41 1.20
C ASN A 196 19.45 8.05 2.14
N LEU A 197 19.82 6.77 2.18
CA LEU A 197 20.77 6.24 3.16
C LEU A 197 21.84 5.40 2.48
N GLU A 198 23.09 5.65 2.83
CA GLU A 198 24.21 4.75 2.55
C GLU A 198 24.60 4.01 3.84
N VAL A 199 24.70 2.69 3.73
CA VAL A 199 25.03 1.76 4.83
C VAL A 199 26.28 0.98 4.44
N ILE A 200 27.30 1.02 5.28
CA ILE A 200 28.62 0.48 4.97
C ILE A 200 28.94 -0.69 5.90
N THR A 201 29.61 -1.72 5.36
CA THR A 201 30.06 -2.87 6.15
C THR A 201 31.08 -2.48 7.19
N GLN A 202 30.99 -3.11 8.36
CA GLN A 202 32.00 -3.04 9.41
C GLN A 202 32.71 -4.37 9.56
N TYR A 203 34.02 -4.33 9.70
CA TYR A 203 34.88 -5.51 9.84
C TYR A 203 35.86 -5.36 11.00
N GLU A 204 36.09 -6.45 11.70
CA GLU A 204 37.17 -6.59 12.65
C GLU A 204 38.31 -7.44 12.03
N LYS A 205 39.55 -7.00 12.17
CA LYS A 205 40.70 -7.77 11.70
C LYS A 205 40.87 -9.06 12.52
N ASN A 206 40.98 -10.18 11.81
CA ASN A 206 41.19 -11.45 12.46
C ASN A 206 42.51 -11.45 13.23
N LYS A 207 42.49 -11.93 14.48
CA LYS A 207 43.71 -12.12 15.26
C LYS A 207 44.47 -13.27 14.65
N THR A 208 45.66 -13.00 14.19
CA THR A 208 46.56 -14.07 13.76
C THR A 208 47.17 -14.74 15.01
N ASN A 209 46.72 -15.92 15.32
CA ASN A 209 47.41 -16.74 16.33
C ASN A 209 48.70 -17.27 15.72
N ILE A 210 49.83 -16.77 16.19
CA ILE A 210 51.12 -17.27 15.78
C ILE A 210 51.48 -18.38 16.77
N ASN A 211 51.48 -19.62 16.31
CA ASN A 211 52.05 -20.72 17.03
C ASN A 211 53.58 -20.69 16.86
N ILE A 212 54.29 -20.14 17.84
CA ILE A 212 55.76 -20.18 17.85
C ILE A 212 56.16 -21.48 18.53
N ASN A 213 56.65 -22.43 17.73
CA ASN A 213 57.23 -23.65 18.24
C ASN A 213 58.70 -23.33 18.64
N ILE A 214 58.97 -23.20 19.96
CA ILE A 214 60.31 -22.95 20.48
C ILE A 214 60.87 -24.33 20.78
N GLY A 215 61.66 -24.83 19.85
CA GLY A 215 62.49 -26.01 20.12
C GLY A 215 63.55 -25.73 21.23
N THR A 216 64.53 -26.59 21.41
CA THR A 216 65.60 -26.51 22.46
C THR A 216 66.58 -25.34 22.25
N THR A 217 66.40 -24.49 21.23
CA THR A 217 67.29 -23.37 20.89
C THR A 217 66.88 -22.11 21.62
N SER A 218 67.81 -21.45 22.33
CA SER A 218 67.55 -20.15 22.97
C SER A 218 67.39 -19.03 21.89
N LEU A 219 66.27 -18.33 21.90
CA LEU A 219 65.98 -17.21 21.00
C LEU A 219 66.58 -15.93 21.58
N SER A 220 67.49 -15.29 20.84
CA SER A 220 68.07 -13.99 21.24
C SER A 220 67.17 -12.80 20.79
N LYS A 221 66.43 -12.95 19.72
CA LYS A 221 65.52 -11.92 19.19
C LYS A 221 64.35 -12.56 18.41
N VAL A 222 63.13 -12.05 18.61
CA VAL A 222 61.96 -12.46 17.85
C VAL A 222 61.32 -11.21 17.21
N TYR A 223 60.98 -11.30 15.93
CA TYR A 223 60.37 -10.21 15.18
C TYR A 223 59.05 -10.68 14.58
N PHE A 224 58.08 -9.77 14.48
CA PHE A 224 56.85 -9.94 13.74
C PHE A 224 56.74 -8.82 12.68
N GLY A 225 57.00 -9.16 11.44
CA GLY A 225 57.31 -8.16 10.41
C GLY A 225 58.50 -7.32 10.87
N ASP A 226 58.43 -6.02 10.76
CA ASP A 226 59.48 -5.07 11.16
C ASP A 226 59.45 -4.73 12.66
N LYS A 227 58.52 -5.29 13.43
CA LYS A 227 58.35 -5.01 14.86
C LYS A 227 59.02 -6.07 15.72
N LYS A 228 59.92 -5.63 16.62
CA LYS A 228 60.56 -6.49 17.64
C LYS A 228 59.52 -6.91 18.66
N ILE A 229 59.39 -8.23 18.92
CA ILE A 229 58.62 -8.77 20.02
C ILE A 229 59.41 -8.65 21.30
N VAL A 230 58.85 -7.95 22.30
CA VAL A 230 59.55 -7.70 23.60
C VAL A 230 59.16 -8.69 24.68
N GLY A 231 58.28 -9.62 24.42
CA GLY A 231 57.95 -10.71 25.34
C GLY A 231 56.97 -11.71 24.76
N ILE A 232 57.22 -12.98 25.05
CA ILE A 232 56.30 -14.10 24.75
C ILE A 232 55.93 -14.72 26.11
N TYR A 233 54.65 -15.00 26.32
CA TYR A 233 54.14 -15.51 27.60
C TYR A 233 53.46 -16.86 27.39
N LEU A 234 53.66 -17.77 28.34
CA LEU A 234 52.91 -19.01 28.50
C LEU A 234 52.06 -18.88 29.77
N GLY A 235 50.77 -18.63 29.64
CA GLY A 235 49.95 -18.19 30.76
C GLY A 235 50.47 -16.86 31.31
N ASN A 236 50.67 -16.75 32.62
CA ASN A 236 51.22 -15.55 33.27
C ASN A 236 52.78 -15.50 33.31
N LYS A 237 53.45 -16.51 32.76
CA LYS A 237 54.94 -16.60 32.80
C LYS A 237 55.53 -16.08 31.48
N LYS A 238 56.39 -15.06 31.60
CA LYS A 238 57.17 -14.59 30.44
C LYS A 238 58.24 -15.65 30.12
N ILE A 239 58.29 -16.10 28.85
CA ILE A 239 59.17 -17.11 28.34
C ILE A 239 60.22 -16.54 27.36
N PHE A 240 60.07 -15.30 26.95
CA PHE A 240 61.01 -14.55 26.13
C PHE A 240 60.87 -13.03 26.41
#